data_b6966e0711a1c316e4d02c652a3bba2f
#
_entry.id   b6966e0711a1c316e4d02c652a3bba2f
#
_cell.length_a   1.000
_cell.length_b   1.000
_cell.length_c   1.000
_cell.angle_alpha   90.00
_cell.angle_beta   90.00
_cell.angle_gamma   90.00
#
_symmetry.space_group_name_H-M   'P 1'
#
loop_
_entity.id
_entity.type
_entity.pdbx_description
1 polymer ?
#
loop_
_entity_poly.entity_id
_entity_poly.type
_entity_poly.pdbx_seq_one_letter_code
_entity_poly.pdbx_strand_id
1 'polypeptide(L)'
;MLQLTAIVPATNRPETLAHCLAAIECATAGPEQTIVVDDTSIKHAGLARNAGARKASGDVLVFVDADVTVHPDAFVGIRKAFEADPNLVALFGSYDDAPAAPGIVSIFRNQLHHHVHQSAAGPASTFWAGLGAVRRDAFEACGGFVEHPIEDIELGMRLSETGARIMLDPAVQGKHLKDWSLWSMLRTDLLVRGIPWVGLLLEHRGSANASALNLGWRHRLSAIASLGLVAAAALRSVSIAIVALVLLLALNLSFYKLLSHREGLPRAIGGVALHFLHHLVAVAALPLGILVYLARRRQAHPHTTTI
;
A
#
# COMPACT_ATOMS: atom_id res chain seq x y z
N MET A 1 13.38 -9.26 26.23
CA MET A 1 12.10 -9.00 25.55
C MET A 1 12.37 -8.00 24.46
N LEU A 2 11.92 -8.23 23.24
CA LEU A 2 12.12 -7.37 22.08
C LEU A 2 11.43 -6.01 22.34
N GLN A 3 12.16 -4.90 22.15
CA GLN A 3 11.62 -3.56 22.35
C GLN A 3 11.11 -2.97 21.02
N LEU A 4 9.89 -2.42 21.05
CA LEU A 4 9.27 -1.78 19.90
C LEU A 4 9.29 -0.26 20.07
N THR A 5 9.59 0.47 19.00
CA THR A 5 9.36 1.92 18.91
C THR A 5 8.32 2.19 17.84
N ALA A 6 7.16 2.74 18.21
CA ALA A 6 6.18 3.24 17.26
C ALA A 6 6.61 4.61 16.72
N ILE A 7 6.51 4.81 15.41
CA ILE A 7 6.84 6.06 14.73
C ILE A 7 5.61 6.50 13.92
N VAL A 8 5.07 7.67 14.26
CA VAL A 8 3.88 8.24 13.64
C VAL A 8 4.25 9.52 12.87
N PRO A 9 4.29 9.48 11.53
CA PRO A 9 4.51 10.68 10.71
C PRO A 9 3.24 11.54 10.71
N ALA A 10 3.31 12.75 11.26
CA ALA A 10 2.17 13.67 11.41
C ALA A 10 2.50 15.10 10.94
N THR A 11 3.37 15.23 9.93
CA THR A 11 3.90 16.54 9.48
C THR A 11 2.83 17.46 8.89
N ASN A 12 1.68 16.93 8.47
CA ASN A 12 0.50 17.70 8.04
C ASN A 12 -0.52 17.90 9.18
N ARG A 13 -0.23 17.46 10.41
CA ARG A 13 -1.09 17.55 11.60
C ARG A 13 -2.53 17.12 11.32
N PRO A 14 -2.78 15.88 10.89
CA PRO A 14 -4.12 15.44 10.55
C PRO A 14 -5.00 15.38 11.80
N GLU A 15 -6.28 15.67 11.64
CA GLU A 15 -7.29 15.59 12.73
C GLU A 15 -7.39 14.19 13.34
N THR A 16 -7.02 13.17 12.57
CA THR A 16 -7.01 11.76 12.99
C THR A 16 -5.89 11.39 13.96
N LEU A 17 -4.86 12.24 14.11
CA LEU A 17 -3.68 11.95 14.94
C LEU A 17 -4.03 11.58 16.38
N ALA A 18 -4.98 12.31 17.00
CA ALA A 18 -5.39 12.03 18.37
C ALA A 18 -5.97 10.62 18.52
N HIS A 19 -6.77 10.16 17.56
CA HIS A 19 -7.32 8.81 17.55
C HIS A 19 -6.25 7.74 17.34
N CYS A 20 -5.28 8.00 16.46
CA CYS A 20 -4.13 7.13 16.24
C CYS A 20 -3.32 6.93 17.54
N LEU A 21 -2.96 8.03 18.21
CA LEU A 21 -2.18 7.99 19.45
C LEU A 21 -2.94 7.31 20.59
N ALA A 22 -4.23 7.60 20.77
CA ALA A 22 -5.06 6.94 21.76
C ALA A 22 -5.14 5.42 21.53
N ALA A 23 -5.21 4.97 20.26
CA ALA A 23 -5.21 3.55 19.93
C ALA A 23 -3.86 2.88 20.25
N ILE A 24 -2.74 3.55 20.01
CA ILE A 24 -1.40 3.05 20.37
C ILE A 24 -1.26 2.96 21.90
N GLU A 25 -1.71 3.97 22.64
CA GLU A 25 -1.64 4.01 24.11
C GLU A 25 -2.52 2.92 24.76
N CYS A 26 -3.70 2.67 24.19
CA CYS A 26 -4.64 1.65 24.69
C CYS A 26 -4.33 0.22 24.20
N ALA A 27 -3.31 0.03 23.35
CA ALA A 27 -2.98 -1.28 22.80
C ALA A 27 -2.40 -2.22 23.88
N THR A 28 -2.78 -3.51 23.80
CA THR A 28 -2.23 -4.54 24.64
C THR A 28 -0.74 -4.74 24.34
N ALA A 29 0.11 -4.74 25.36
CA ALA A 29 1.56 -4.79 25.22
C ALA A 29 2.08 -3.82 24.13
N GLY A 30 1.68 -2.55 24.25
CA GLY A 30 2.06 -1.47 23.34
C GLY A 30 3.58 -1.30 23.20
N PRO A 31 4.03 -0.34 22.37
CA PRO A 31 5.45 -0.08 22.17
C PRO A 31 6.07 0.56 23.43
N GLU A 32 7.34 0.29 23.70
CA GLU A 32 8.09 0.90 24.80
C GLU A 32 8.36 2.40 24.55
N GLN A 33 8.32 2.81 23.29
CA GLN A 33 8.50 4.21 22.88
C GLN A 33 7.53 4.55 21.75
N THR A 34 6.92 5.73 21.82
CA THR A 34 6.13 6.30 20.72
C THR A 34 6.73 7.66 20.32
N ILE A 35 7.07 7.80 19.05
CA ILE A 35 7.65 9.02 18.48
C ILE A 35 6.69 9.60 17.45
N VAL A 36 6.19 10.79 17.73
CA VAL A 36 5.40 11.57 16.77
C VAL A 36 6.34 12.54 16.06
N VAL A 37 6.28 12.56 14.73
CA VAL A 37 7.05 13.50 13.92
C VAL A 37 6.07 14.49 13.29
N ASP A 38 5.92 15.65 13.93
CA ASP A 38 4.98 16.73 13.56
C ASP A 38 5.67 17.98 12.97
N ASP A 39 6.94 17.86 12.60
CA ASP A 39 7.70 18.92 11.96
C ASP A 39 7.14 19.22 10.56
N THR A 40 6.43 20.33 10.46
CA THR A 40 5.77 20.78 9.21
C THR A 40 6.74 21.20 8.11
N SER A 41 8.04 21.34 8.39
CA SER A 41 9.07 21.58 7.38
C SER A 41 9.35 20.34 6.54
N ILE A 42 9.12 19.15 7.08
CA ILE A 42 9.30 17.87 6.40
C ILE A 42 8.04 17.60 5.55
N LYS A 43 8.18 17.61 4.22
CA LYS A 43 7.05 17.45 3.29
C LYS A 43 6.81 16.01 2.82
N HIS A 44 7.71 15.10 3.12
CA HIS A 44 7.67 13.71 2.66
C HIS A 44 7.52 12.74 3.83
N ALA A 45 6.56 11.81 3.74
CA ALA A 45 6.27 10.85 4.82
C ALA A 45 7.48 9.96 5.15
N GLY A 46 8.21 9.48 4.15
CA GLY A 46 9.41 8.67 4.35
C GLY A 46 10.51 9.43 5.10
N LEU A 47 10.71 10.71 4.78
CA LEU A 47 11.69 11.55 5.51
C LEU A 47 11.25 11.80 6.97
N ALA A 48 9.95 11.93 7.21
CA ALA A 48 9.41 12.02 8.57
C ALA A 48 9.65 10.71 9.34
N ARG A 49 9.38 9.55 8.73
CA ARG A 49 9.67 8.25 9.34
C ARG A 49 11.16 8.08 9.63
N ASN A 50 12.05 8.51 8.73
CA ASN A 50 13.50 8.53 8.98
C ASN A 50 13.88 9.42 10.16
N ALA A 51 13.25 10.61 10.28
CA ALA A 51 13.50 11.50 11.43
C ALA A 51 13.08 10.87 12.75
N GLY A 52 11.98 10.12 12.76
CA GLY A 52 11.55 9.32 13.91
C GLY A 52 12.52 8.17 14.20
N ALA A 53 12.92 7.41 13.16
CA ALA A 53 13.84 6.28 13.29
C ALA A 53 15.17 6.65 13.94
N ARG A 54 15.72 7.82 13.62
CA ARG A 54 16.96 8.33 14.27
C ARG A 54 16.84 8.59 15.78
N LYS A 55 15.62 8.73 16.30
CA LYS A 55 15.34 8.95 17.73
C LYS A 55 14.88 7.67 18.44
N ALA A 56 14.69 6.60 17.68
CA ALA A 56 14.17 5.34 18.18
C ALA A 56 15.24 4.58 18.98
N SER A 57 14.83 3.98 20.10
CA SER A 57 15.68 3.13 20.95
C SER A 57 15.35 1.64 20.84
N GLY A 58 14.17 1.27 20.31
CA GLY A 58 13.73 -0.11 20.20
C GLY A 58 14.49 -0.93 19.16
N ASP A 59 14.41 -2.25 19.29
CA ASP A 59 15.02 -3.21 18.37
C ASP A 59 14.25 -3.29 17.04
N VAL A 60 12.96 -3.01 17.08
CA VAL A 60 12.05 -3.00 15.93
C VAL A 60 11.34 -1.65 15.85
N LEU A 61 11.40 -1.04 14.67
CA LEU A 61 10.68 0.18 14.32
C LEU A 61 9.30 -0.21 13.79
N VAL A 62 8.23 0.32 14.41
CA VAL A 62 6.85 0.11 13.97
C VAL A 62 6.31 1.41 13.42
N PHE A 63 6.12 1.49 12.12
CA PHE A 63 5.52 2.63 11.45
C PHE A 63 3.99 2.51 11.49
N VAL A 64 3.34 3.59 11.91
CA VAL A 64 1.88 3.69 11.97
C VAL A 64 1.47 5.02 11.36
N ASP A 65 0.67 5.00 10.29
CA ASP A 65 0.16 6.24 9.69
C ASP A 65 -0.80 6.96 10.66
N ALA A 66 -0.72 8.29 10.68
CA ALA A 66 -1.52 9.12 11.60
C ALA A 66 -3.04 9.05 11.37
N ASP A 67 -3.48 8.40 10.29
CA ASP A 67 -4.87 8.10 9.96
C ASP A 67 -5.23 6.61 10.16
N VAL A 68 -4.42 5.88 10.94
CA VAL A 68 -4.66 4.47 11.29
C VAL A 68 -4.82 4.33 12.81
N THR A 69 -5.91 3.72 13.26
CA THR A 69 -6.07 3.25 14.64
C THR A 69 -5.74 1.77 14.70
N VAL A 70 -4.64 1.43 15.37
CA VAL A 70 -4.21 0.04 15.53
C VAL A 70 -5.22 -0.77 16.33
N HIS A 71 -5.40 -2.05 15.99
CA HIS A 71 -6.18 -2.95 16.84
C HIS A 71 -5.44 -3.23 18.17
N PRO A 72 -6.17 -3.54 19.25
CA PRO A 72 -5.57 -3.71 20.58
C PRO A 72 -4.44 -4.74 20.64
N ASP A 73 -4.48 -5.76 19.80
CA ASP A 73 -3.52 -6.87 19.76
C ASP A 73 -2.43 -6.72 18.67
N ALA A 74 -2.44 -5.61 17.91
CA ALA A 74 -1.50 -5.42 16.79
C ALA A 74 -0.02 -5.52 17.23
N PHE A 75 0.36 -4.85 18.33
CA PHE A 75 1.75 -4.91 18.84
C PHE A 75 2.09 -6.28 19.42
N VAL A 76 1.13 -6.99 19.99
CA VAL A 76 1.29 -8.38 20.44
C VAL A 76 1.64 -9.28 19.24
N GLY A 77 0.89 -9.16 18.14
CA GLY A 77 1.14 -9.89 16.90
C GLY A 77 2.52 -9.61 16.31
N ILE A 78 2.89 -8.32 16.21
CA ILE A 78 4.21 -7.89 15.74
C ILE A 78 5.32 -8.50 16.61
N ARG A 79 5.27 -8.32 17.92
CA ARG A 79 6.28 -8.83 18.85
C ARG A 79 6.44 -10.34 18.73
N LYS A 80 5.33 -11.08 18.76
CA LYS A 80 5.30 -12.53 18.62
C LYS A 80 5.95 -13.00 17.31
N ALA A 81 5.68 -12.34 16.19
CA ALA A 81 6.25 -12.71 14.90
C ALA A 81 7.78 -12.57 14.88
N PHE A 82 8.31 -11.44 15.38
CA PHE A 82 9.76 -11.19 15.43
C PHE A 82 10.49 -12.03 16.46
N GLU A 83 9.84 -12.41 17.57
CA GLU A 83 10.39 -13.33 18.57
C GLU A 83 10.40 -14.78 18.08
N ALA A 84 9.37 -15.19 17.32
CA ALA A 84 9.26 -16.54 16.78
C ALA A 84 10.24 -16.80 15.62
N ASP A 85 10.62 -15.76 14.87
CA ASP A 85 11.52 -15.87 13.73
C ASP A 85 12.64 -14.81 13.78
N PRO A 86 13.82 -15.18 14.30
CA PRO A 86 14.98 -14.28 14.33
C PRO A 86 15.43 -13.76 12.95
N ASN A 87 15.11 -14.47 11.86
CA ASN A 87 15.45 -14.09 10.49
C ASN A 87 14.39 -13.19 9.84
N LEU A 88 13.25 -12.95 10.51
CA LEU A 88 12.26 -12.00 10.03
C LEU A 88 12.81 -10.59 10.12
N VAL A 89 12.95 -9.93 8.97
CA VAL A 89 13.49 -8.56 8.86
C VAL A 89 12.38 -7.52 8.88
N ALA A 90 11.29 -7.78 8.18
CA ALA A 90 10.16 -6.86 8.14
C ALA A 90 8.82 -7.62 8.14
N LEU A 91 7.81 -6.96 8.72
CA LEU A 91 6.44 -7.44 8.74
C LEU A 91 5.51 -6.26 8.50
N PHE A 92 4.43 -6.47 7.76
CA PHE A 92 3.37 -5.48 7.67
C PHE A 92 2.00 -6.13 7.76
N GLY A 93 1.05 -5.35 8.25
CA GLY A 93 -0.31 -5.78 8.51
C GLY A 93 -1.30 -5.43 7.40
N SER A 94 -2.54 -5.23 7.79
CA SER A 94 -3.67 -4.92 6.89
C SER A 94 -4.60 -3.89 7.52
N TYR A 95 -5.41 -3.22 6.71
CA TYR A 95 -6.64 -2.61 7.25
C TYR A 95 -7.64 -3.69 7.65
N ASP A 96 -8.47 -3.38 8.64
CA ASP A 96 -9.64 -4.18 8.96
C ASP A 96 -10.73 -4.06 7.86
N ASP A 97 -11.79 -4.88 7.99
CA ASP A 97 -12.93 -4.87 7.07
C ASP A 97 -14.09 -3.96 7.51
N ALA A 98 -13.82 -3.03 8.43
CA ALA A 98 -14.79 -2.10 9.00
C ALA A 98 -14.38 -0.64 8.73
N PRO A 99 -14.58 -0.11 7.50
CA PRO A 99 -14.19 1.24 7.12
C PRO A 99 -14.82 2.29 8.04
N ALA A 100 -14.05 3.28 8.47
CA ALA A 100 -14.55 4.35 9.35
C ALA A 100 -15.45 5.32 8.60
N ALA A 101 -15.12 5.67 7.35
CA ALA A 101 -15.90 6.61 6.55
C ALA A 101 -17.01 5.90 5.77
N PRO A 102 -18.27 6.39 5.82
CA PRO A 102 -19.44 5.69 5.25
C PRO A 102 -19.59 5.86 3.72
N GLY A 103 -18.77 6.70 3.09
CA GLY A 103 -18.81 6.96 1.66
C GLY A 103 -18.40 5.73 0.83
N ILE A 104 -19.12 5.48 -0.27
CA ILE A 104 -18.90 4.29 -1.12
C ILE A 104 -17.46 4.17 -1.63
N VAL A 105 -16.78 5.29 -1.88
CA VAL A 105 -15.39 5.30 -2.34
C VAL A 105 -14.45 4.90 -1.20
N SER A 106 -14.67 5.39 0.02
CA SER A 106 -13.92 5.03 1.22
C SER A 106 -14.09 3.56 1.54
N ILE A 107 -15.32 3.06 1.52
CA ILE A 107 -15.65 1.64 1.67
C ILE A 107 -14.91 0.79 0.64
N PHE A 108 -15.04 1.13 -0.64
CA PHE A 108 -14.35 0.40 -1.72
C PHE A 108 -12.84 0.36 -1.51
N ARG A 109 -12.21 1.49 -1.18
CA ARG A 109 -10.76 1.57 -0.96
C ARG A 109 -10.31 0.72 0.21
N ASN A 110 -11.01 0.79 1.34
CA ASN A 110 -10.70 0.00 2.52
C ASN A 110 -10.87 -1.51 2.24
N GLN A 111 -12.00 -1.90 1.69
CA GLN A 111 -12.31 -3.30 1.39
C GLN A 111 -11.38 -3.89 0.33
N LEU A 112 -10.97 -3.11 -0.68
CA LEU A 112 -9.99 -3.56 -1.67
C LEU A 112 -8.62 -3.81 -1.04
N HIS A 113 -8.14 -2.88 -0.19
CA HIS A 113 -6.89 -3.05 0.53
C HIS A 113 -6.93 -4.28 1.45
N HIS A 114 -7.98 -4.38 2.28
CA HIS A 114 -8.21 -5.53 3.13
C HIS A 114 -8.19 -6.84 2.32
N HIS A 115 -9.01 -6.93 1.26
CA HIS A 115 -9.10 -8.12 0.42
C HIS A 115 -7.76 -8.52 -0.19
N VAL A 116 -6.99 -7.56 -0.70
CA VAL A 116 -5.67 -7.81 -1.31
C VAL A 116 -4.71 -8.35 -0.25
N HIS A 117 -4.64 -7.74 0.93
CA HIS A 117 -3.73 -8.16 1.98
C HIS A 117 -4.14 -9.52 2.57
N GLN A 118 -5.43 -9.76 2.80
CA GLN A 118 -5.92 -11.08 3.25
C GLN A 118 -5.61 -12.20 2.24
N SER A 119 -5.68 -11.88 0.94
CA SER A 119 -5.41 -12.86 -0.12
C SER A 119 -3.93 -13.12 -0.38
N ALA A 120 -3.05 -12.25 0.13
CA ALA A 120 -1.61 -12.28 -0.12
C ALA A 120 -0.80 -12.56 1.15
N ALA A 121 -1.42 -13.14 2.18
CA ALA A 121 -0.74 -13.50 3.43
C ALA A 121 0.50 -14.37 3.19
N GLY A 122 1.58 -14.09 3.92
CA GLY A 122 2.82 -14.85 3.82
C GLY A 122 4.01 -14.04 3.33
N PRO A 123 5.02 -14.67 2.69
CA PRO A 123 6.21 -13.99 2.19
C PRO A 123 5.88 -12.89 1.19
N ALA A 124 6.52 -11.73 1.34
CA ALA A 124 6.32 -10.55 0.50
C ALA A 124 7.65 -10.02 -0.03
N SER A 125 7.59 -9.26 -1.14
CA SER A 125 8.73 -8.54 -1.73
C SER A 125 8.54 -7.02 -1.70
N THR A 126 7.48 -6.55 -1.06
CA THR A 126 7.16 -5.15 -0.83
C THR A 126 6.93 -4.93 0.66
N PHE A 127 6.82 -3.68 1.06
CA PHE A 127 6.50 -3.28 2.43
C PHE A 127 5.37 -2.27 2.42
N TRP A 128 4.58 -2.20 3.48
CA TRP A 128 3.55 -1.19 3.69
C TRP A 128 3.75 -0.52 5.04
N ALA A 129 4.03 0.77 5.01
CA ALA A 129 4.36 1.55 6.21
C ALA A 129 3.15 2.09 6.97
N GLY A 130 1.92 1.88 6.48
CA GLY A 130 0.71 2.33 7.18
C GLY A 130 0.47 1.59 8.51
N LEU A 131 0.87 0.32 8.58
CA LEU A 131 1.06 -0.48 9.80
C LEU A 131 2.11 -1.55 9.49
N GLY A 132 3.38 -1.19 9.64
CA GLY A 132 4.50 -2.06 9.27
C GLY A 132 5.65 -1.94 10.25
N ALA A 133 6.39 -3.03 10.43
CA ALA A 133 7.48 -3.16 11.38
C ALA A 133 8.75 -3.65 10.69
N VAL A 134 9.91 -3.11 11.04
CA VAL A 134 11.22 -3.47 10.47
C VAL A 134 12.26 -3.53 11.58
N ARG A 135 13.17 -4.51 11.58
CA ARG A 135 14.33 -4.50 12.48
C ARG A 135 15.13 -3.24 12.24
N ARG A 136 15.49 -2.56 13.34
CA ARG A 136 16.17 -1.26 13.28
C ARG A 136 17.52 -1.36 12.57
N ASP A 137 18.32 -2.37 12.87
CA ASP A 137 19.63 -2.61 12.23
C ASP A 137 19.50 -2.79 10.71
N ALA A 138 18.55 -3.56 10.25
CA ALA A 138 18.28 -3.76 8.82
C ALA A 138 17.77 -2.48 8.14
N PHE A 139 16.92 -1.71 8.83
CA PHE A 139 16.44 -0.41 8.35
C PHE A 139 17.58 0.58 8.18
N GLU A 140 18.47 0.66 9.16
CA GLU A 140 19.66 1.53 9.14
C GLU A 140 20.65 1.07 8.05
N ALA A 141 20.91 -0.23 7.96
CA ALA A 141 21.83 -0.81 6.97
C ALA A 141 21.37 -0.56 5.52
N CYS A 142 20.06 -0.57 5.26
CA CYS A 142 19.54 -0.26 3.93
C CYS A 142 19.37 1.25 3.66
N GLY A 143 19.72 2.13 4.62
CA GLY A 143 19.65 3.59 4.47
C GLY A 143 18.27 4.20 4.69
N GLY A 144 17.30 3.44 5.22
CA GLY A 144 15.95 3.93 5.51
C GLY A 144 15.11 4.21 4.27
N PHE A 145 14.09 5.05 4.42
CA PHE A 145 13.25 5.49 3.30
C PHE A 145 13.96 6.50 2.41
N VAL A 146 13.74 6.42 1.12
CA VAL A 146 14.15 7.43 0.14
C VAL A 146 13.00 8.39 -0.16
N GLU A 147 13.29 9.53 -0.77
CA GLU A 147 12.28 10.49 -1.22
C GLU A 147 11.64 9.97 -2.51
N HIS A 148 10.62 9.12 -2.37
CA HIS A 148 9.89 8.51 -3.47
C HIS A 148 8.37 8.52 -3.18
N PRO A 149 7.48 8.74 -4.16
CA PRO A 149 6.03 8.80 -3.92
C PRO A 149 5.41 7.53 -3.31
N ILE A 150 6.06 6.38 -3.47
CA ILE A 150 5.71 5.08 -2.89
C ILE A 150 6.94 4.50 -2.16
N GLU A 151 7.44 5.27 -1.21
CA GLU A 151 8.69 5.02 -0.48
C GLU A 151 8.69 3.72 0.32
N ASP A 152 7.52 3.28 0.75
CA ASP A 152 7.34 2.04 1.49
C ASP A 152 7.49 0.80 0.58
N ILE A 153 6.91 0.85 -0.60
CA ILE A 153 7.10 -0.19 -1.63
C ILE A 153 8.57 -0.26 -2.04
N GLU A 154 9.19 0.89 -2.28
CA GLU A 154 10.59 1.01 -2.65
C GLU A 154 11.51 0.43 -1.58
N LEU A 155 11.29 0.76 -0.29
CA LEU A 155 12.01 0.16 0.83
C LEU A 155 11.87 -1.36 0.85
N GLY A 156 10.65 -1.88 0.68
CA GLY A 156 10.38 -3.30 0.62
C GLY A 156 11.15 -4.00 -0.50
N MET A 157 11.21 -3.40 -1.68
CA MET A 157 11.97 -3.94 -2.81
C MET A 157 13.47 -3.99 -2.52
N ARG A 158 14.07 -2.89 -2.00
CA ARG A 158 15.49 -2.88 -1.60
C ARG A 158 15.80 -3.93 -0.53
N LEU A 159 14.97 -4.05 0.51
CA LEU A 159 15.13 -5.09 1.52
C LEU A 159 15.04 -6.50 0.89
N SER A 160 14.08 -6.72 0.00
CA SER A 160 13.91 -8.01 -0.68
C SER A 160 15.12 -8.37 -1.56
N GLU A 161 15.76 -7.39 -2.21
CA GLU A 161 16.96 -7.58 -3.02
C GLU A 161 18.18 -8.00 -2.21
N THR A 162 18.26 -7.65 -0.92
CA THR A 162 19.29 -8.17 -0.01
C THR A 162 19.03 -9.60 0.47
N GLY A 163 17.91 -10.21 0.06
CA GLY A 163 17.47 -11.52 0.56
C GLY A 163 16.75 -11.44 1.90
N ALA A 164 16.38 -10.24 2.37
CA ALA A 164 15.66 -10.05 3.61
C ALA A 164 14.29 -10.72 3.61
N ARG A 165 13.95 -11.39 4.70
CA ARG A 165 12.63 -12.01 4.88
C ARG A 165 11.60 -10.97 5.29
N ILE A 166 10.64 -10.73 4.40
CA ILE A 166 9.50 -9.84 4.62
C ILE A 166 8.22 -10.67 4.67
N MET A 167 7.33 -10.39 5.62
CA MET A 167 6.06 -11.09 5.79
C MET A 167 4.88 -10.12 5.78
N LEU A 168 3.83 -10.50 5.08
CA LEU A 168 2.50 -9.92 5.25
C LEU A 168 1.71 -10.80 6.23
N ASP A 169 1.43 -10.25 7.41
CA ASP A 169 0.55 -10.87 8.39
C ASP A 169 -0.78 -10.10 8.48
N PRO A 170 -1.84 -10.58 7.81
CA PRO A 170 -3.11 -9.89 7.81
C PRO A 170 -3.89 -9.97 9.13
N ALA A 171 -3.38 -10.70 10.13
CA ALA A 171 -3.93 -10.68 11.49
C ALA A 171 -3.50 -9.42 12.26
N VAL A 172 -2.37 -8.80 11.90
CA VAL A 172 -1.96 -7.49 12.41
C VAL A 172 -2.79 -6.42 11.73
N GLN A 173 -3.79 -5.88 12.44
CA GLN A 173 -4.78 -5.00 11.82
C GLN A 173 -4.82 -3.59 12.41
N GLY A 174 -5.30 -2.67 11.60
CA GLY A 174 -5.67 -1.33 11.99
C GLY A 174 -6.86 -0.81 11.17
N LYS A 175 -7.64 0.09 11.76
CA LYS A 175 -8.76 0.76 11.10
C LYS A 175 -8.27 2.02 10.41
N HIS A 176 -8.62 2.18 9.14
CA HIS A 176 -8.28 3.37 8.35
C HIS A 176 -9.33 4.47 8.51
N LEU A 177 -8.92 5.64 8.92
CA LEU A 177 -9.82 6.76 9.22
C LEU A 177 -10.05 7.71 8.05
N LYS A 178 -9.32 7.52 6.95
CA LYS A 178 -9.35 8.44 5.81
C LYS A 178 -10.67 8.38 5.04
N ASP A 179 -11.24 9.56 4.79
CA ASP A 179 -12.35 9.71 3.85
C ASP A 179 -11.83 9.98 2.43
N TRP A 180 -12.40 9.25 1.46
CA TRP A 180 -12.02 9.31 0.06
C TRP A 180 -13.14 9.85 -0.81
N SER A 181 -12.86 10.89 -1.58
CA SER A 181 -13.67 11.27 -2.73
C SER A 181 -13.25 10.49 -3.99
N LEU A 182 -14.14 10.41 -4.98
CA LEU A 182 -13.79 9.79 -6.27
C LEU A 182 -12.58 10.46 -6.91
N TRP A 183 -12.52 11.80 -6.87
CA TRP A 183 -11.39 12.54 -7.43
C TRP A 183 -10.08 12.23 -6.70
N SER A 184 -10.09 12.23 -5.37
CA SER A 184 -8.89 11.91 -4.59
C SER A 184 -8.40 10.48 -4.83
N MET A 185 -9.33 9.53 -4.99
CA MET A 185 -9.01 8.15 -5.37
C MET A 185 -8.32 8.07 -6.74
N LEU A 186 -8.96 8.62 -7.78
CA LEU A 186 -8.43 8.55 -9.15
C LEU A 186 -7.08 9.25 -9.27
N ARG A 187 -6.96 10.45 -8.66
CA ARG A 187 -5.70 11.19 -8.63
C ARG A 187 -4.59 10.42 -7.93
N THR A 188 -4.88 9.83 -6.77
CA THR A 188 -3.89 9.05 -6.02
C THR A 188 -3.50 7.79 -6.77
N ASP A 189 -4.47 7.06 -7.33
CA ASP A 189 -4.20 5.83 -8.08
C ASP A 189 -3.38 6.09 -9.36
N LEU A 190 -3.59 7.21 -10.04
CA LEU A 190 -2.83 7.55 -11.25
C LEU A 190 -1.47 8.17 -10.93
N LEU A 191 -1.49 9.32 -10.20
CA LEU A 191 -0.31 10.20 -10.11
C LEU A 191 0.61 9.83 -8.95
N VAL A 192 0.04 9.39 -7.80
CA VAL A 192 0.84 9.12 -6.61
C VAL A 192 1.29 7.66 -6.55
N ARG A 193 0.50 6.73 -7.12
CA ARG A 193 0.81 5.29 -7.08
C ARG A 193 1.15 4.73 -8.46
N GLY A 194 0.25 4.80 -9.42
CA GLY A 194 0.35 4.09 -10.70
C GLY A 194 1.57 4.48 -11.53
N ILE A 195 1.74 5.77 -11.82
CA ILE A 195 2.89 6.27 -12.58
C ILE A 195 4.22 5.98 -11.86
N PRO A 196 4.40 6.30 -10.55
CA PRO A 196 5.62 5.96 -9.82
C PRO A 196 5.90 4.46 -9.76
N TRP A 197 4.85 3.64 -9.61
CA TRP A 197 4.99 2.18 -9.59
C TRP A 197 5.58 1.63 -10.90
N VAL A 198 5.11 2.11 -12.05
CA VAL A 198 5.69 1.72 -13.35
C VAL A 198 7.15 2.11 -13.43
N GLY A 199 7.53 3.31 -12.96
CA GLY A 199 8.93 3.76 -12.88
C GLY A 199 9.77 2.79 -12.05
N LEU A 200 9.31 2.47 -10.84
CA LEU A 200 10.00 1.58 -9.90
C LEU A 200 10.21 0.16 -10.50
N LEU A 201 9.19 -0.40 -11.16
CA LEU A 201 9.31 -1.68 -11.85
C LEU A 201 10.32 -1.68 -13.01
N LEU A 202 10.48 -0.53 -13.68
CA LEU A 202 11.46 -0.37 -14.75
C LEU A 202 12.89 -0.20 -14.22
N GLU A 203 13.04 0.40 -13.03
CA GLU A 203 14.32 0.55 -12.32
C GLU A 203 14.82 -0.79 -11.79
N HIS A 204 13.94 -1.60 -11.21
CA HIS A 204 14.24 -2.92 -10.64
C HIS A 204 14.04 -4.08 -11.62
N ARG A 205 14.19 -3.84 -12.94
CA ARG A 205 14.11 -4.89 -13.96
C ARG A 205 15.22 -5.92 -13.77
N GLY A 206 14.83 -7.18 -13.58
CA GLY A 206 15.77 -8.30 -13.39
C GLY A 206 15.90 -8.74 -11.94
N SER A 207 15.32 -8.05 -10.97
CA SER A 207 15.16 -8.59 -9.63
C SER A 207 14.21 -9.77 -9.66
N ALA A 208 14.67 -10.95 -9.19
CA ALA A 208 13.90 -12.19 -9.16
C ALA A 208 12.63 -12.07 -8.27
N ASN A 209 12.55 -11.02 -7.46
CA ASN A 209 11.51 -10.79 -6.44
C ASN A 209 10.46 -9.75 -6.86
N ALA A 210 10.34 -9.43 -8.14
CA ALA A 210 9.38 -8.43 -8.66
C ALA A 210 7.89 -8.86 -8.58
N SER A 211 7.51 -9.83 -7.73
CA SER A 211 6.12 -10.15 -7.48
C SER A 211 5.50 -9.15 -6.50
N ALA A 212 5.16 -7.97 -6.99
CA ALA A 212 4.42 -7.00 -6.23
C ALA A 212 2.96 -7.46 -6.05
N LEU A 213 2.36 -7.18 -4.89
CA LEU A 213 1.04 -7.61 -4.42
C LEU A 213 -0.11 -7.52 -5.47
N ASN A 214 -0.03 -6.61 -6.43
CA ASN A 214 -1.11 -6.34 -7.39
C ASN A 214 -0.74 -6.64 -8.86
N LEU A 215 0.36 -7.33 -9.13
CA LEU A 215 0.79 -7.63 -10.50
C LEU A 215 0.46 -9.06 -10.95
N GLY A 216 -0.36 -9.78 -10.18
CA GLY A 216 -0.84 -11.11 -10.53
C GLY A 216 -1.66 -11.13 -11.83
N TRP A 217 -1.74 -12.31 -12.46
CA TRP A 217 -2.50 -12.51 -13.69
C TRP A 217 -3.97 -12.08 -13.58
N ARG A 218 -4.58 -12.27 -12.40
CA ARG A 218 -5.95 -11.82 -12.11
C ARG A 218 -6.11 -10.31 -12.36
N HIS A 219 -5.21 -9.49 -11.85
CA HIS A 219 -5.24 -8.04 -12.02
C HIS A 219 -5.06 -7.64 -13.49
N ARG A 220 -4.10 -8.25 -14.19
CA ARG A 220 -3.85 -8.01 -15.62
C ARG A 220 -5.06 -8.37 -16.49
N LEU A 221 -5.67 -9.53 -16.26
CA LEU A 221 -6.86 -9.97 -16.99
C LEU A 221 -8.07 -9.08 -16.65
N SER A 222 -8.22 -8.60 -15.42
CA SER A 222 -9.26 -7.63 -15.04
C SER A 222 -9.07 -6.29 -15.75
N ALA A 223 -7.83 -5.84 -15.93
CA ALA A 223 -7.52 -4.65 -16.72
C ALA A 223 -7.89 -4.84 -18.21
N ILE A 224 -7.58 -6.00 -18.80
CA ILE A 224 -7.98 -6.37 -20.17
C ILE A 224 -9.51 -6.43 -20.29
N ALA A 225 -10.20 -7.03 -19.33
CA ALA A 225 -11.66 -7.07 -19.30
C ALA A 225 -12.26 -5.67 -19.24
N SER A 226 -11.67 -4.77 -18.45
CA SER A 226 -12.10 -3.37 -18.35
C SER A 226 -11.90 -2.62 -19.68
N LEU A 227 -10.78 -2.83 -20.39
CA LEU A 227 -10.60 -2.33 -21.76
C LEU A 227 -11.62 -2.91 -22.72
N GLY A 228 -11.96 -4.20 -22.57
CA GLY A 228 -12.99 -4.87 -23.35
C GLY A 228 -14.37 -4.21 -23.21
N LEU A 229 -14.73 -3.75 -21.99
CA LEU A 229 -15.96 -2.98 -21.76
C LEU A 229 -15.95 -1.62 -22.49
N VAL A 230 -14.82 -0.92 -22.48
CA VAL A 230 -14.66 0.34 -23.22
C VAL A 230 -14.76 0.09 -24.74
N ALA A 231 -14.08 -0.95 -25.24
CA ALA A 231 -14.15 -1.33 -26.65
C ALA A 231 -15.58 -1.75 -27.08
N ALA A 232 -16.28 -2.49 -26.21
CA ALA A 232 -17.68 -2.88 -26.46
C ALA A 232 -18.60 -1.66 -26.63
N ALA A 233 -18.41 -0.63 -25.79
CA ALA A 233 -19.17 0.61 -25.90
C ALA A 233 -18.85 1.36 -27.20
N ALA A 234 -17.58 1.46 -27.59
CA ALA A 234 -17.14 2.11 -28.82
C ALA A 234 -17.66 1.39 -30.09
N LEU A 235 -17.63 0.04 -30.07
CA LEU A 235 -18.07 -0.83 -31.16
C LEU A 235 -19.57 -1.13 -31.13
N ARG A 236 -20.29 -0.67 -30.10
CA ARG A 236 -21.70 -0.98 -29.84
C ARG A 236 -22.01 -2.49 -29.86
N SER A 237 -21.07 -3.29 -29.36
CA SER A 237 -21.15 -4.77 -29.36
C SER A 237 -21.60 -5.29 -27.98
N VAL A 238 -22.84 -5.78 -27.94
CA VAL A 238 -23.40 -6.40 -26.73
C VAL A 238 -22.66 -7.69 -26.36
N SER A 239 -22.23 -8.47 -27.32
CA SER A 239 -21.50 -9.72 -27.10
C SER A 239 -20.15 -9.48 -26.38
N ILE A 240 -19.39 -8.49 -26.87
CA ILE A 240 -18.11 -8.12 -26.19
C ILE A 240 -18.39 -7.61 -24.79
N ALA A 241 -19.43 -6.79 -24.58
CA ALA A 241 -19.78 -6.27 -23.27
C ALA A 241 -20.10 -7.40 -22.28
N ILE A 242 -20.92 -8.39 -22.71
CA ILE A 242 -21.26 -9.52 -21.84
C ILE A 242 -20.01 -10.33 -21.48
N VAL A 243 -19.17 -10.70 -22.45
CA VAL A 243 -17.97 -11.49 -22.21
C VAL A 243 -17.01 -10.75 -21.26
N ALA A 244 -16.76 -9.47 -21.51
CA ALA A 244 -15.87 -8.65 -20.69
C ALA A 244 -16.41 -8.47 -19.26
N LEU A 245 -17.71 -8.24 -19.10
CA LEU A 245 -18.34 -8.11 -17.78
C LEU A 245 -18.29 -9.43 -17.01
N VAL A 246 -18.66 -10.54 -17.64
CA VAL A 246 -18.60 -11.87 -17.01
C VAL A 246 -17.17 -12.18 -16.57
N LEU A 247 -16.17 -11.89 -17.41
CA LEU A 247 -14.77 -12.09 -17.07
C LEU A 247 -14.36 -11.22 -15.87
N LEU A 248 -14.68 -9.93 -15.86
CA LEU A 248 -14.38 -9.03 -14.75
C LEU A 248 -15.01 -9.51 -13.43
N LEU A 249 -16.29 -9.92 -13.49
CA LEU A 249 -17.00 -10.42 -12.31
C LEU A 249 -16.42 -11.75 -11.81
N ALA A 250 -16.14 -12.69 -12.71
CA ALA A 250 -15.60 -14.01 -12.35
C ALA A 250 -14.19 -13.90 -11.71
N LEU A 251 -13.32 -13.10 -12.29
CA LEU A 251 -11.96 -12.88 -11.79
C LEU A 251 -11.94 -12.24 -10.39
N ASN A 252 -12.96 -11.45 -10.04
CA ASN A 252 -13.00 -10.70 -8.78
C ASN A 252 -14.18 -11.13 -7.87
N LEU A 253 -14.72 -12.31 -8.08
CA LEU A 253 -15.91 -12.81 -7.38
C LEU A 253 -15.72 -12.81 -5.85
N SER A 254 -14.53 -13.19 -5.34
CA SER A 254 -14.24 -13.20 -3.91
C SER A 254 -14.31 -11.80 -3.30
N PHE A 255 -13.78 -10.80 -4.00
CA PHE A 255 -13.87 -9.41 -3.56
C PHE A 255 -15.31 -8.86 -3.59
N TYR A 256 -16.06 -9.16 -4.64
CA TYR A 256 -17.46 -8.71 -4.73
C TYR A 256 -18.38 -9.42 -3.75
N LYS A 257 -18.09 -10.67 -3.39
CA LYS A 257 -18.76 -11.38 -2.28
C LYS A 257 -18.46 -10.69 -0.95
N LEU A 258 -17.21 -10.33 -0.68
CA LEU A 258 -16.83 -9.57 0.53
C LEU A 258 -17.65 -8.26 0.60
N LEU A 259 -17.66 -7.46 -0.47
CA LEU A 259 -18.43 -6.22 -0.53
C LEU A 259 -19.92 -6.46 -0.29
N SER A 260 -20.51 -7.47 -0.94
CA SER A 260 -21.93 -7.76 -0.77
C SER A 260 -22.28 -8.21 0.64
N HIS A 261 -21.43 -9.02 1.26
CA HIS A 261 -21.62 -9.52 2.62
C HIS A 261 -21.49 -8.42 3.67
N ARG A 262 -20.50 -7.53 3.51
CA ARG A 262 -20.21 -6.48 4.49
C ARG A 262 -21.08 -5.24 4.32
N GLU A 263 -21.37 -4.88 3.08
CA GLU A 263 -21.92 -3.58 2.74
C GLU A 263 -23.30 -3.65 2.05
N GLY A 264 -23.74 -4.83 1.72
CA GLY A 264 -24.99 -5.07 0.99
C GLY A 264 -24.86 -4.90 -0.52
N LEU A 265 -25.86 -5.44 -1.24
CA LEU A 265 -25.83 -5.52 -2.71
C LEU A 265 -25.74 -4.15 -3.42
N PRO A 266 -26.44 -3.07 -3.00
CA PRO A 266 -26.35 -1.77 -3.69
C PRO A 266 -24.91 -1.20 -3.66
N ARG A 267 -24.22 -1.28 -2.50
CA ARG A 267 -22.84 -0.82 -2.38
C ARG A 267 -21.86 -1.73 -3.11
N ALA A 268 -22.13 -3.03 -3.17
CA ALA A 268 -21.33 -3.96 -3.96
C ALA A 268 -21.39 -3.65 -5.46
N ILE A 269 -22.57 -3.31 -6.01
CA ILE A 269 -22.72 -2.88 -7.41
C ILE A 269 -21.91 -1.61 -7.69
N GLY A 270 -22.00 -0.60 -6.80
CA GLY A 270 -21.15 0.59 -6.90
C GLY A 270 -19.67 0.28 -6.80
N GLY A 271 -19.30 -0.70 -5.95
CA GLY A 271 -17.92 -1.19 -5.84
C GLY A 271 -17.40 -1.85 -7.12
N VAL A 272 -18.24 -2.57 -7.87
CA VAL A 272 -17.89 -3.10 -9.21
C VAL A 272 -17.56 -1.95 -10.18
N ALA A 273 -18.37 -0.88 -10.18
CA ALA A 273 -18.12 0.29 -11.02
C ALA A 273 -16.81 1.01 -10.62
N LEU A 274 -16.55 1.17 -9.32
CA LEU A 274 -15.29 1.73 -8.83
C LEU A 274 -14.08 0.84 -9.17
N HIS A 275 -14.24 -0.48 -9.12
CA HIS A 275 -13.17 -1.42 -9.48
C HIS A 275 -12.86 -1.39 -10.98
N PHE A 276 -13.89 -1.27 -11.82
CA PHE A 276 -13.71 -1.01 -13.25
C PHE A 276 -12.89 0.26 -13.49
N LEU A 277 -13.23 1.38 -12.83
CA LEU A 277 -12.48 2.63 -12.93
C LEU A 277 -11.04 2.48 -12.41
N HIS A 278 -10.84 1.78 -11.31
CA HIS A 278 -9.51 1.47 -10.77
C HIS A 278 -8.63 0.74 -11.81
N HIS A 279 -9.18 -0.26 -12.50
CA HIS A 279 -8.45 -0.96 -13.57
C HIS A 279 -8.15 -0.07 -14.77
N LEU A 280 -9.06 0.80 -15.17
CA LEU A 280 -8.81 1.77 -16.26
C LEU A 280 -7.68 2.75 -15.90
N VAL A 281 -7.65 3.22 -14.64
CA VAL A 281 -6.56 4.07 -14.15
C VAL A 281 -5.23 3.32 -14.17
N ALA A 282 -5.21 2.05 -13.77
CA ALA A 282 -4.00 1.22 -13.84
C ALA A 282 -3.51 1.03 -15.30
N VAL A 283 -4.43 0.85 -16.25
CA VAL A 283 -4.10 0.80 -17.68
C VAL A 283 -3.50 2.12 -18.16
N ALA A 284 -4.10 3.26 -17.79
CA ALA A 284 -3.60 4.59 -18.17
C ALA A 284 -2.24 4.90 -17.54
N ALA A 285 -1.98 4.41 -16.33
CA ALA A 285 -0.71 4.61 -15.64
C ALA A 285 0.48 3.97 -16.38
N LEU A 286 0.26 2.87 -17.10
CA LEU A 286 1.35 2.14 -17.78
C LEU A 286 2.07 2.99 -18.84
N PRO A 287 1.43 3.50 -19.90
CA PRO A 287 2.10 4.33 -20.89
C PRO A 287 2.63 5.64 -20.29
N LEU A 288 1.88 6.27 -19.39
CA LEU A 288 2.30 7.51 -18.74
C LEU A 288 3.54 7.29 -17.87
N GLY A 289 3.58 6.21 -17.10
CA GLY A 289 4.74 5.86 -16.27
C GLY A 289 5.99 5.56 -17.11
N ILE A 290 5.83 4.85 -18.23
CA ILE A 290 6.93 4.62 -19.18
C ILE A 290 7.47 5.95 -19.73
N LEU A 291 6.59 6.85 -20.16
CA LEU A 291 6.98 8.16 -20.69
C LEU A 291 7.73 8.99 -19.65
N VAL A 292 7.21 9.05 -18.42
CA VAL A 292 7.86 9.77 -17.30
C VAL A 292 9.23 9.16 -16.99
N TYR A 293 9.33 7.84 -16.93
CA TYR A 293 10.60 7.14 -16.69
C TYR A 293 11.64 7.46 -17.78
N LEU A 294 11.26 7.38 -19.06
CA LEU A 294 12.15 7.69 -20.17
C LEU A 294 12.57 9.16 -20.18
N ALA A 295 11.66 10.09 -19.85
CA ALA A 295 11.98 11.51 -19.75
C ALA A 295 13.02 11.79 -18.65
N ARG A 296 12.83 11.18 -17.45
CA ARG A 296 13.80 11.30 -16.34
C ARG A 296 15.18 10.74 -16.70
N ARG A 297 15.24 9.58 -17.36
CA ARG A 297 16.53 9.01 -17.81
C ARG A 297 17.26 9.89 -18.80
N ARG A 298 16.56 10.55 -19.72
CA ARG A 298 17.18 11.51 -20.66
C ARG A 298 17.75 12.74 -19.95
N GLN A 299 17.12 13.22 -18.89
CA GLN A 299 17.62 14.34 -18.09
C GLN A 299 18.83 13.96 -17.23
N ALA A 300 18.88 12.72 -16.73
CA ALA A 300 19.98 12.22 -15.93
C ALA A 300 21.26 11.92 -16.78
N HIS A 301 21.11 11.71 -18.11
CA HIS A 301 22.21 11.48 -19.05
C HIS A 301 22.08 12.48 -20.21
N PRO A 302 22.34 13.78 -19.99
CA PRO A 302 22.45 14.74 -21.09
C PRO A 302 23.59 14.26 -21.97
N HIS A 303 23.31 14.06 -23.26
CA HIS A 303 24.24 13.58 -24.26
C HIS A 303 25.60 14.27 -24.09
N THR A 304 26.62 13.52 -23.73
CA THR A 304 28.01 13.86 -24.02
C THR A 304 28.13 13.72 -25.54
N THR A 305 27.77 14.76 -26.27
CA THR A 305 28.14 14.89 -27.68
C THR A 305 29.62 15.17 -27.69
N THR A 306 30.43 14.11 -27.81
CA THR A 306 31.84 14.23 -28.15
C THR A 306 31.87 14.77 -29.58
N ILE A 307 32.34 16.02 -29.73
CA ILE A 307 32.80 16.58 -31.01
C ILE A 307 34.14 15.96 -31.37
#